data_1801c2c060162ea4292d339cd7450efe
#
_entry.id   1801c2c060162ea4292d339cd7450efe
#
_cell.length_a   1.000
_cell.length_b   1.000
_cell.length_c   1.000
_cell.angle_alpha   90.00
_cell.angle_beta   90.00
_cell.angle_gamma   90.00
#
_symmetry.space_group_name_H-M   'P 1'
#
loop_
_entity.id
_entity.type
_entity.pdbx_description
1 polymer ?
#
loop_
_entity_poly.entity_id
_entity_poly.type
_entity_poly.pdbx_seq_one_letter_code
_entity_poly.pdbx_strand_id
1 'polypeptide(L)'
;DVYAGADIKTAYGTKVYSKGDLVKENLTTDTNGAIVLKNLHLGTYVVKEKQAPTGFYNAGEEKKVTLSYAGQNVDVVFSETTFTNDRQKAEVIVTKQDEDTENPLDGGIFGLYSASDITNADGAVVVKKGTLIQKATTGADGTAKFTADLPLGFSYDVKEVQAPEGYVRNTEDVYTFALSYTNDKEAKQTFKHTFKNERVTAKISLQKQDKETKKAVPQGDATLEKAVYGLYAREDIVHPDGATGVVYKAGEQVATLTTDKNGQASVDGLYLGNYYVKEITPPTGYLVDEEEHDLVCNYEGDLVAEVKRDCLSLEQVMKQPFQIIKAANNGKTDADLLKGAGFTAYLVSSLKVNEDGSYDFDSAKPVVIGENGATEIFTDEKGYACSIAIPYGTYIVRETTTPHNYTPVDDFIV
;
A
#
# COMPACT_ATOMS: atom_id res chain seq x y z
N ASP A 1 -15.73 -31.37 -48.75
CA ASP A 1 -15.43 -31.65 -50.19
C ASP A 1 -14.70 -32.97 -50.32
N VAL A 2 -14.88 -33.64 -51.48
CA VAL A 2 -14.23 -34.90 -51.78
C VAL A 2 -13.44 -34.77 -53.10
N TYR A 3 -12.19 -35.18 -53.04
CA TYR A 3 -11.25 -35.10 -54.18
C TYR A 3 -10.74 -36.51 -54.56
N ALA A 4 -10.33 -36.69 -55.79
CA ALA A 4 -9.63 -37.91 -56.23
C ALA A 4 -8.24 -37.97 -55.59
N GLY A 5 -7.95 -38.95 -54.75
CA GLY A 5 -6.64 -39.16 -54.12
C GLY A 5 -5.59 -39.79 -55.01
N ALA A 6 -6.03 -40.41 -56.14
CA ALA A 6 -5.26 -40.97 -57.22
C ALA A 6 -6.08 -40.85 -58.51
N ASP A 7 -5.51 -41.20 -59.66
CA ASP A 7 -6.30 -41.35 -60.90
C ASP A 7 -7.36 -42.45 -60.72
N ILE A 8 -8.63 -42.14 -60.93
CA ILE A 8 -9.77 -43.06 -60.79
C ILE A 8 -10.23 -43.43 -62.18
N LYS A 9 -10.39 -44.75 -62.41
CA LYS A 9 -10.76 -45.33 -63.71
C LYS A 9 -12.00 -46.20 -63.59
N THR A 10 -12.75 -46.29 -64.68
CA THR A 10 -13.81 -47.30 -64.84
C THR A 10 -13.22 -48.71 -64.87
N ALA A 11 -14.07 -49.75 -64.72
CA ALA A 11 -13.67 -51.16 -64.90
C ALA A 11 -13.00 -51.43 -66.29
N TYR A 12 -13.30 -50.62 -67.29
CA TYR A 12 -12.73 -50.74 -68.59
C TYR A 12 -11.45 -49.91 -68.81
N GLY A 13 -10.88 -49.30 -67.73
CA GLY A 13 -9.65 -48.55 -67.75
C GLY A 13 -9.77 -47.07 -68.22
N THR A 14 -10.96 -46.60 -68.52
CA THR A 14 -11.20 -45.18 -68.89
C THR A 14 -11.03 -44.34 -67.61
N LYS A 15 -10.17 -43.29 -67.69
CA LYS A 15 -9.98 -42.35 -66.61
C LYS A 15 -11.21 -41.46 -66.46
N VAL A 16 -11.75 -41.43 -65.22
CA VAL A 16 -12.92 -40.61 -64.82
C VAL A 16 -12.47 -39.35 -64.08
N TYR A 17 -11.47 -39.49 -63.18
CA TYR A 17 -10.87 -38.39 -62.45
C TYR A 17 -9.36 -38.49 -62.42
N SER A 18 -8.66 -37.37 -62.59
CA SER A 18 -7.24 -37.25 -62.31
C SER A 18 -7.02 -37.03 -60.82
N LYS A 19 -5.85 -37.42 -60.28
CA LYS A 19 -5.47 -37.11 -58.91
C LYS A 19 -5.61 -35.61 -58.65
N GLY A 20 -6.35 -35.22 -57.60
CA GLY A 20 -6.62 -33.85 -57.18
C GLY A 20 -7.91 -33.26 -57.74
N ASP A 21 -8.57 -33.93 -58.71
CA ASP A 21 -9.85 -33.43 -59.24
C ASP A 21 -10.94 -33.44 -58.15
N LEU A 22 -11.80 -32.43 -58.17
CA LEU A 22 -12.97 -32.32 -57.32
C LEU A 22 -14.04 -33.35 -57.74
N VAL A 23 -14.41 -34.23 -56.86
CA VAL A 23 -15.41 -35.29 -57.09
C VAL A 23 -16.80 -34.87 -56.62
N LYS A 24 -16.86 -34.30 -55.40
CA LYS A 24 -18.08 -33.78 -54.79
C LYS A 24 -17.74 -32.57 -53.97
N GLU A 25 -18.57 -31.55 -54.01
CA GLU A 25 -18.39 -30.30 -53.21
C GLU A 25 -19.62 -29.98 -52.33
N ASN A 26 -19.38 -29.13 -51.34
CA ASN A 26 -20.41 -28.54 -50.51
C ASN A 26 -21.36 -29.56 -49.83
N LEU A 27 -20.80 -30.69 -49.46
CA LEU A 27 -21.53 -31.74 -48.73
C LEU A 27 -21.66 -31.29 -47.27
N THR A 28 -22.87 -31.39 -46.71
CA THR A 28 -23.17 -31.01 -45.34
C THR A 28 -23.57 -32.25 -44.52
N THR A 29 -23.05 -32.38 -43.32
CA THR A 29 -23.44 -33.43 -42.38
C THR A 29 -24.91 -33.24 -41.96
N ASP A 30 -25.59 -34.37 -41.75
CA ASP A 30 -26.97 -34.38 -41.23
C ASP A 30 -26.96 -34.14 -39.67
N THR A 31 -28.14 -34.27 -39.05
CA THR A 31 -28.33 -34.10 -37.59
C THR A 31 -27.59 -35.12 -36.76
N ASN A 32 -27.14 -36.25 -37.37
CA ASN A 32 -26.31 -37.28 -36.71
C ASN A 32 -24.81 -37.08 -36.98
N GLY A 33 -24.43 -35.97 -37.67
CA GLY A 33 -23.05 -35.68 -38.07
C GLY A 33 -22.56 -36.52 -39.23
N ALA A 34 -23.42 -37.18 -40.01
CA ALA A 34 -23.07 -38.11 -41.05
C ALA A 34 -23.26 -37.55 -42.47
N ILE A 35 -22.44 -38.01 -43.39
CA ILE A 35 -22.59 -37.82 -44.86
C ILE A 35 -22.42 -39.20 -45.52
N VAL A 36 -23.36 -39.62 -46.34
CA VAL A 36 -23.30 -40.86 -47.11
C VAL A 36 -23.20 -40.54 -48.58
N LEU A 37 -22.14 -40.97 -49.22
CA LEU A 37 -21.92 -40.86 -50.64
C LEU A 37 -22.21 -42.23 -51.29
N LYS A 38 -22.98 -42.22 -52.38
CA LYS A 38 -23.33 -43.46 -53.14
C LYS A 38 -22.83 -43.37 -54.56
N ASN A 39 -22.69 -44.50 -55.22
CA ASN A 39 -22.34 -44.63 -56.66
C ASN A 39 -20.98 -44.01 -57.01
N LEU A 40 -20.01 -44.15 -56.12
CA LEU A 40 -18.63 -43.77 -56.40
C LEU A 40 -17.91 -44.90 -57.11
N HIS A 41 -17.00 -44.57 -58.06
CA HIS A 41 -16.08 -45.54 -58.64
C HIS A 41 -15.10 -46.12 -57.62
N LEU A 42 -14.64 -47.33 -57.83
CA LEU A 42 -13.55 -47.88 -57.01
C LEU A 42 -12.29 -46.97 -57.18
N GLY A 43 -11.60 -46.70 -56.08
CA GLY A 43 -10.44 -45.81 -56.09
C GLY A 43 -10.15 -45.17 -54.74
N THR A 44 -9.14 -44.32 -54.67
CA THR A 44 -8.77 -43.62 -53.48
C THR A 44 -9.28 -42.17 -53.57
N TYR A 45 -9.95 -41.75 -52.50
CA TYR A 45 -10.52 -40.39 -52.32
C TYR A 45 -9.83 -39.68 -51.15
N VAL A 46 -9.79 -38.35 -51.20
CA VAL A 46 -9.40 -37.46 -50.10
C VAL A 46 -10.60 -36.64 -49.71
N VAL A 47 -11.03 -36.79 -48.48
CA VAL A 47 -12.09 -36.02 -47.88
C VAL A 47 -11.47 -34.87 -47.08
N LYS A 48 -11.98 -33.65 -47.29
CA LYS A 48 -11.52 -32.44 -46.58
C LYS A 48 -12.73 -31.72 -45.96
N GLU A 49 -12.61 -31.34 -44.72
CA GLU A 49 -13.58 -30.43 -44.11
C GLU A 49 -13.34 -29.02 -44.62
N LYS A 50 -14.32 -28.40 -45.27
CA LYS A 50 -14.25 -27.04 -45.78
C LYS A 50 -14.55 -26.03 -44.70
N GLN A 51 -15.51 -26.31 -43.82
CA GLN A 51 -15.98 -25.47 -42.76
C GLN A 51 -16.41 -26.33 -41.58
N ALA A 52 -15.88 -26.01 -40.38
CA ALA A 52 -16.34 -26.65 -39.14
C ALA A 52 -17.70 -26.09 -38.67
N PRO A 53 -18.45 -26.82 -37.85
CA PRO A 53 -19.64 -26.28 -37.20
C PRO A 53 -19.32 -25.05 -36.35
N THR A 54 -20.32 -24.18 -36.16
CA THR A 54 -20.17 -22.99 -35.29
C THR A 54 -19.67 -23.35 -33.89
N GLY A 55 -18.65 -22.66 -33.42
CA GLY A 55 -18.02 -22.91 -32.10
C GLY A 55 -16.86 -23.89 -32.16
N PHE A 56 -16.61 -24.53 -33.29
CA PHE A 56 -15.50 -25.45 -33.49
C PHE A 56 -14.43 -24.91 -34.41
N TYR A 57 -13.21 -25.43 -34.24
CA TYR A 57 -12.03 -25.11 -35.06
C TYR A 57 -11.81 -26.17 -36.11
N ASN A 58 -11.56 -25.70 -37.35
CA ASN A 58 -11.19 -26.55 -38.46
C ASN A 58 -9.66 -26.62 -38.59
N ALA A 59 -9.07 -27.74 -38.18
CA ALA A 59 -7.64 -27.98 -38.23
C ALA A 59 -7.11 -28.22 -39.67
N GLY A 60 -7.99 -28.24 -40.68
CA GLY A 60 -7.61 -28.52 -42.04
C GLY A 60 -7.22 -29.98 -42.28
N GLU A 61 -7.71 -30.91 -41.46
CA GLU A 61 -7.41 -32.33 -41.59
C GLU A 61 -7.92 -32.91 -42.92
N GLU A 62 -7.14 -33.78 -43.53
CA GLU A 62 -7.48 -34.51 -44.73
C GLU A 62 -7.51 -36.01 -44.44
N LYS A 63 -8.59 -36.71 -44.80
CA LYS A 63 -8.72 -38.14 -44.64
C LYS A 63 -8.71 -38.87 -45.99
N LYS A 64 -7.92 -39.91 -46.12
CA LYS A 64 -7.94 -40.79 -47.28
C LYS A 64 -8.90 -41.98 -47.06
N VAL A 65 -9.72 -42.19 -48.05
CA VAL A 65 -10.69 -43.32 -48.08
C VAL A 65 -10.47 -44.08 -49.36
N THR A 66 -10.34 -45.41 -49.27
CA THR A 66 -10.10 -46.28 -50.43
C THR A 66 -11.24 -47.26 -50.57
N LEU A 67 -11.87 -47.25 -51.73
CA LEU A 67 -12.85 -48.22 -52.17
C LEU A 67 -12.14 -49.23 -53.10
N SER A 68 -11.91 -50.45 -52.65
CA SER A 68 -11.20 -51.49 -53.39
C SER A 68 -12.14 -52.63 -53.79
N TYR A 69 -11.86 -53.25 -54.91
CA TYR A 69 -12.61 -54.45 -55.32
C TYR A 69 -12.57 -55.55 -54.23
N ALA A 70 -13.73 -56.02 -53.79
CA ALA A 70 -13.87 -56.98 -52.69
C ALA A 70 -14.31 -58.38 -53.15
N GLY A 71 -14.33 -58.66 -54.44
CA GLY A 71 -14.69 -59.95 -55.01
C GLY A 71 -16.05 -59.95 -55.73
N GLN A 72 -16.32 -61.01 -56.52
CA GLN A 72 -17.48 -61.10 -57.44
C GLN A 72 -18.85 -61.18 -56.68
N ASN A 73 -18.82 -61.53 -55.41
CA ASN A 73 -20.06 -61.68 -54.61
C ASN A 73 -20.33 -60.46 -53.71
N VAL A 74 -19.68 -59.32 -53.94
CA VAL A 74 -19.86 -58.09 -53.19
C VAL A 74 -20.41 -56.99 -54.13
N ASP A 75 -21.70 -56.69 -54.00
CA ASP A 75 -22.38 -55.70 -54.80
C ASP A 75 -21.96 -54.29 -54.48
N VAL A 76 -21.74 -54.01 -53.19
CA VAL A 76 -21.39 -52.66 -52.68
C VAL A 76 -20.21 -52.74 -51.76
N VAL A 77 -19.15 -51.99 -52.06
CA VAL A 77 -18.01 -51.77 -51.18
C VAL A 77 -18.30 -50.55 -50.28
N PHE A 78 -18.11 -50.72 -48.99
CA PHE A 78 -18.26 -49.67 -48.02
C PHE A 78 -16.91 -49.30 -47.36
N SER A 79 -16.70 -48.01 -47.12
CA SER A 79 -15.58 -47.50 -46.31
C SER A 79 -16.03 -46.21 -45.60
N GLU A 80 -15.51 -46.00 -44.42
CA GLU A 80 -15.86 -44.85 -43.57
C GLU A 80 -14.61 -44.12 -43.06
N THR A 81 -14.81 -42.88 -42.69
CA THR A 81 -13.80 -42.04 -41.99
C THR A 81 -14.51 -41.09 -41.06
N THR A 82 -13.84 -40.70 -39.99
CA THR A 82 -14.38 -39.79 -38.98
C THR A 82 -13.50 -38.55 -38.84
N PHE A 83 -14.13 -37.40 -38.78
CA PHE A 83 -13.50 -36.11 -38.39
C PHE A 83 -13.94 -35.78 -36.97
N THR A 84 -13.01 -35.21 -36.18
CA THR A 84 -13.28 -34.64 -34.87
C THR A 84 -12.78 -33.21 -34.85
N ASN A 85 -13.61 -32.30 -34.31
CA ASN A 85 -13.25 -30.88 -34.18
C ASN A 85 -13.12 -30.51 -32.73
N ASP A 86 -12.07 -29.79 -32.38
CA ASP A 86 -11.93 -29.16 -31.08
C ASP A 86 -12.77 -27.90 -31.03
N ARG A 87 -13.32 -27.60 -29.85
CA ARG A 87 -13.98 -26.33 -29.59
C ARG A 87 -12.97 -25.20 -29.61
N GLN A 88 -13.39 -24.02 -30.08
CA GLN A 88 -12.62 -22.79 -29.94
C GLN A 88 -12.45 -22.45 -28.45
N LYS A 89 -11.22 -22.12 -28.02
CA LYS A 89 -10.87 -21.89 -26.61
C LYS A 89 -10.44 -20.44 -26.35
N ALA A 90 -10.47 -20.04 -25.08
CA ALA A 90 -9.88 -18.81 -24.60
C ALA A 90 -8.50 -19.08 -23.97
N GLU A 91 -7.59 -18.13 -24.14
CA GLU A 91 -6.39 -17.97 -23.31
C GLU A 91 -6.49 -16.63 -22.60
N VAL A 92 -6.54 -16.64 -21.26
CA VAL A 92 -6.65 -15.43 -20.45
C VAL A 92 -5.34 -15.25 -19.69
N ILE A 93 -4.68 -14.14 -19.92
CA ILE A 93 -3.39 -13.81 -19.32
C ILE A 93 -3.50 -12.45 -18.65
N VAL A 94 -3.13 -12.39 -17.38
CA VAL A 94 -2.96 -11.13 -16.65
C VAL A 94 -1.49 -10.88 -16.39
N THR A 95 -1.11 -9.60 -16.44
CA THR A 95 0.20 -9.12 -16.02
C THR A 95 0.01 -8.24 -14.79
N LYS A 96 0.84 -8.41 -13.78
CA LYS A 96 0.85 -7.62 -12.56
C LYS A 96 2.11 -6.80 -12.48
N GLN A 97 1.97 -5.49 -12.25
CA GLN A 97 3.07 -4.54 -12.19
C GLN A 97 2.95 -3.58 -11.00
N ASP A 98 4.08 -3.10 -10.54
CA ASP A 98 4.18 -1.94 -9.67
C ASP A 98 3.72 -0.68 -10.41
N GLU A 99 2.96 0.20 -9.75
CA GLU A 99 2.41 1.42 -10.38
C GLU A 99 3.51 2.41 -10.78
N ASP A 100 4.53 2.56 -9.92
CA ASP A 100 5.58 3.56 -10.11
C ASP A 100 6.75 3.06 -10.96
N THR A 101 7.23 1.82 -10.70
CA THR A 101 8.43 1.27 -11.36
C THR A 101 8.13 0.47 -12.61
N GLU A 102 6.86 0.06 -12.79
CA GLU A 102 6.40 -0.87 -13.82
C GLU A 102 7.07 -2.26 -13.78
N ASN A 103 7.82 -2.55 -12.72
CA ASN A 103 8.41 -3.86 -12.50
C ASN A 103 7.34 -4.94 -12.30
N PRO A 104 7.57 -6.17 -12.80
CA PRO A 104 6.63 -7.28 -12.59
C PRO A 104 6.53 -7.66 -11.13
N LEU A 105 5.32 -8.03 -10.67
CA LEU A 105 5.05 -8.40 -9.28
C LEU A 105 4.64 -9.86 -9.17
N ASP A 106 5.38 -10.62 -8.37
CA ASP A 106 5.11 -12.02 -8.00
C ASP A 106 4.07 -12.12 -6.88
N GLY A 107 3.34 -13.22 -6.82
CA GLY A 107 2.44 -13.57 -5.71
C GLY A 107 1.06 -12.91 -5.73
N GLY A 108 0.72 -12.08 -6.71
CA GLY A 108 -0.62 -11.54 -6.90
C GLY A 108 -1.63 -12.63 -7.27
N ILE A 109 -2.75 -12.74 -6.55
CA ILE A 109 -3.79 -13.75 -6.80
C ILE A 109 -4.97 -13.11 -7.52
N PHE A 110 -5.31 -13.67 -8.68
CA PHE A 110 -6.45 -13.26 -9.50
C PHE A 110 -7.54 -14.31 -9.54
N GLY A 111 -8.78 -13.88 -9.60
CA GLY A 111 -9.95 -14.73 -9.81
C GLY A 111 -10.60 -14.45 -11.17
N LEU A 112 -10.89 -15.50 -11.90
CA LEU A 112 -11.73 -15.48 -13.11
C LEU A 112 -13.16 -15.84 -12.71
N TYR A 113 -14.10 -14.97 -13.04
CA TYR A 113 -15.51 -15.08 -12.66
C TYR A 113 -16.41 -15.06 -13.88
N SER A 114 -17.60 -15.62 -13.75
CA SER A 114 -18.68 -15.42 -14.72
C SER A 114 -19.25 -14.01 -14.59
N ALA A 115 -19.18 -13.19 -15.63
CA ALA A 115 -19.75 -11.83 -15.67
C ALA A 115 -21.26 -11.84 -16.04
N SER A 116 -21.78 -12.98 -16.53
CA SER A 116 -23.19 -13.20 -16.86
C SER A 116 -23.62 -14.59 -16.41
N ASP A 117 -24.91 -14.87 -16.35
CA ASP A 117 -25.40 -16.25 -16.18
C ASP A 117 -24.99 -17.09 -17.40
N ILE A 118 -24.41 -18.27 -17.14
CA ILE A 118 -24.07 -19.25 -18.18
C ILE A 118 -25.22 -20.25 -18.24
N THR A 119 -25.80 -20.42 -19.43
CA THR A 119 -26.93 -21.32 -19.67
C THR A 119 -26.51 -22.50 -20.53
N ASN A 120 -27.22 -23.62 -20.36
CA ASN A 120 -27.15 -24.76 -21.27
C ASN A 120 -28.02 -24.53 -22.53
N ALA A 121 -28.03 -25.51 -23.45
CA ALA A 121 -28.79 -25.42 -24.70
C ALA A 121 -30.33 -25.26 -24.48
N ASP A 122 -30.85 -25.71 -23.33
CA ASP A 122 -32.27 -25.61 -22.98
C ASP A 122 -32.59 -24.27 -22.30
N GLY A 123 -31.59 -23.38 -22.12
CA GLY A 123 -31.75 -22.07 -21.47
C GLY A 123 -31.69 -22.11 -19.95
N ALA A 124 -31.44 -23.28 -19.32
CA ALA A 124 -31.31 -23.38 -17.87
C ALA A 124 -29.95 -22.84 -17.42
N VAL A 125 -29.94 -22.02 -16.35
CA VAL A 125 -28.69 -21.46 -15.77
C VAL A 125 -27.91 -22.57 -15.09
N VAL A 126 -26.68 -22.81 -15.56
CA VAL A 126 -25.74 -23.80 -14.99
C VAL A 126 -24.63 -23.16 -14.16
N VAL A 127 -24.27 -21.90 -14.45
CA VAL A 127 -23.35 -21.09 -13.64
C VAL A 127 -23.94 -19.69 -13.49
N LYS A 128 -24.13 -19.23 -12.25
CA LYS A 128 -24.66 -17.89 -11.98
C LYS A 128 -23.60 -16.81 -12.18
N LYS A 129 -24.03 -15.63 -12.57
CA LYS A 129 -23.21 -14.43 -12.57
C LYS A 129 -22.48 -14.26 -11.23
N GLY A 130 -21.20 -13.89 -11.28
CA GLY A 130 -20.35 -13.68 -10.10
C GLY A 130 -19.73 -14.95 -9.52
N THR A 131 -20.00 -16.14 -10.12
CA THR A 131 -19.37 -17.38 -9.68
C THR A 131 -17.89 -17.39 -10.04
N LEU A 132 -17.02 -17.69 -9.05
CA LEU A 132 -15.59 -17.92 -9.26
C LEU A 132 -15.39 -19.22 -10.05
N ILE A 133 -14.71 -19.14 -11.19
CA ILE A 133 -14.40 -20.26 -12.06
C ILE A 133 -13.00 -20.82 -11.75
N GLN A 134 -12.00 -19.94 -11.65
CA GLN A 134 -10.60 -20.33 -11.42
C GLN A 134 -9.85 -19.22 -10.71
N LYS A 135 -8.83 -19.58 -9.91
CA LYS A 135 -7.81 -18.66 -9.41
C LYS A 135 -6.48 -18.91 -10.12
N ALA A 136 -5.69 -17.86 -10.32
CA ALA A 136 -4.33 -17.94 -10.82
C ALA A 136 -3.45 -16.95 -10.04
N THR A 137 -2.18 -17.32 -9.85
CA THR A 137 -1.20 -16.52 -9.10
C THR A 137 -0.11 -16.06 -10.07
N THR A 138 0.34 -14.81 -9.96
CA THR A 138 1.45 -14.30 -10.78
C THR A 138 2.77 -14.91 -10.33
N GLY A 139 3.62 -15.24 -11.29
CA GLY A 139 5.00 -15.66 -11.04
C GLY A 139 5.98 -14.50 -11.09
N ALA A 140 7.28 -14.80 -11.01
CA ALA A 140 8.37 -13.82 -11.02
C ALA A 140 8.39 -12.88 -12.24
N ASP A 141 7.77 -13.28 -13.36
CA ASP A 141 7.58 -12.46 -14.55
C ASP A 141 6.32 -11.57 -14.48
N GLY A 142 5.63 -11.56 -13.33
CA GLY A 142 4.39 -10.85 -13.12
C GLY A 142 3.19 -11.42 -13.86
N THR A 143 3.29 -12.60 -14.50
CA THR A 143 2.19 -13.15 -15.30
C THR A 143 1.43 -14.27 -14.58
N ALA A 144 0.10 -14.29 -14.78
CA ALA A 144 -0.76 -15.41 -14.41
C ALA A 144 -1.64 -15.81 -15.60
N LYS A 145 -1.84 -17.12 -15.79
CA LYS A 145 -2.64 -17.70 -16.89
C LYS A 145 -3.80 -18.51 -16.34
N PHE A 146 -4.97 -18.32 -16.94
CA PHE A 146 -6.13 -19.15 -16.65
C PHE A 146 -6.25 -20.24 -17.71
N THR A 147 -6.49 -21.45 -17.25
CA THR A 147 -6.56 -22.68 -18.07
C THR A 147 -7.97 -23.28 -18.12
N ALA A 148 -8.94 -22.67 -17.43
CA ALA A 148 -10.33 -23.13 -17.44
C ALA A 148 -10.90 -23.16 -18.86
N ASP A 149 -11.63 -24.22 -19.19
CA ASP A 149 -12.34 -24.35 -20.47
C ASP A 149 -13.64 -23.54 -20.40
N LEU A 150 -13.64 -22.36 -21.03
CA LEU A 150 -14.73 -21.41 -20.95
C LEU A 150 -15.76 -21.63 -22.09
N PRO A 151 -17.07 -21.69 -21.78
CA PRO A 151 -18.12 -21.69 -22.79
C PRO A 151 -18.13 -20.42 -23.65
N LEU A 152 -18.33 -20.58 -24.96
CA LEU A 152 -18.56 -19.49 -25.91
C LEU A 152 -19.93 -18.82 -25.70
N GLY A 153 -20.04 -17.54 -26.05
CA GLY A 153 -21.28 -16.76 -26.00
C GLY A 153 -21.52 -16.06 -24.67
N PHE A 154 -20.55 -16.09 -23.75
CA PHE A 154 -20.68 -15.48 -22.42
C PHE A 154 -19.57 -14.50 -22.13
N SER A 155 -19.80 -13.66 -21.09
CA SER A 155 -18.83 -12.68 -20.61
C SER A 155 -18.21 -13.14 -19.28
N TYR A 156 -16.97 -12.71 -19.06
CA TYR A 156 -16.14 -13.09 -17.92
C TYR A 156 -15.44 -11.88 -17.32
N ASP A 157 -15.25 -11.90 -16.00
CA ASP A 157 -14.51 -10.88 -15.25
C ASP A 157 -13.23 -11.48 -14.65
N VAL A 158 -12.13 -10.74 -14.76
CA VAL A 158 -10.92 -11.00 -13.98
C VAL A 158 -10.75 -9.90 -12.96
N LYS A 159 -10.53 -10.27 -11.69
CA LYS A 159 -10.36 -9.36 -10.55
C LYS A 159 -9.19 -9.80 -9.70
N GLU A 160 -8.50 -8.83 -9.09
CA GLU A 160 -7.52 -9.13 -8.05
C GLU A 160 -8.24 -9.61 -6.78
N VAL A 161 -7.82 -10.75 -6.25
CA VAL A 161 -8.34 -11.35 -5.00
C VAL A 161 -7.44 -11.03 -3.83
N GLN A 162 -6.13 -10.97 -4.10
CA GLN A 162 -5.10 -10.63 -3.14
C GLN A 162 -3.94 -9.97 -3.86
N ALA A 163 -3.49 -8.81 -3.35
CA ALA A 163 -2.30 -8.15 -3.87
C ALA A 163 -1.01 -8.88 -3.42
N PRO A 164 0.11 -8.70 -4.12
CA PRO A 164 1.42 -9.09 -3.62
C PRO A 164 1.72 -8.45 -2.26
N GLU A 165 2.60 -9.08 -1.47
CA GLU A 165 3.03 -8.53 -0.18
C GLU A 165 3.69 -7.16 -0.37
N GLY A 166 3.33 -6.19 0.50
CA GLY A 166 3.81 -4.81 0.41
C GLY A 166 2.96 -3.89 -0.50
N TYR A 167 1.92 -4.43 -1.13
CA TYR A 167 1.06 -3.68 -2.05
C TYR A 167 -0.39 -3.58 -1.57
N VAL A 168 -1.06 -2.52 -2.03
CA VAL A 168 -2.49 -2.27 -1.81
C VAL A 168 -3.29 -2.98 -2.89
N ARG A 169 -4.30 -3.78 -2.50
CA ARG A 169 -5.19 -4.45 -3.45
C ARG A 169 -6.04 -3.43 -4.21
N ASN A 170 -5.96 -3.48 -5.55
CA ASN A 170 -6.82 -2.69 -6.41
C ASN A 170 -8.16 -3.41 -6.61
N THR A 171 -9.21 -2.94 -5.93
CA THR A 171 -10.56 -3.50 -6.00
C THR A 171 -11.40 -2.89 -7.12
N GLU A 172 -10.96 -1.78 -7.71
CA GLU A 172 -11.69 -1.03 -8.73
C GLU A 172 -11.39 -1.51 -10.16
N ASP A 173 -10.18 -2.05 -10.39
CA ASP A 173 -9.79 -2.57 -11.69
C ASP A 173 -10.41 -3.96 -11.91
N VAL A 174 -11.36 -4.02 -12.84
CA VAL A 174 -12.06 -5.24 -13.26
C VAL A 174 -11.94 -5.39 -14.75
N TYR A 175 -11.22 -6.41 -15.20
CA TYR A 175 -11.11 -6.71 -16.61
C TYR A 175 -12.26 -7.61 -17.08
N THR A 176 -13.20 -7.05 -17.86
CA THR A 176 -14.31 -7.77 -18.45
C THR A 176 -14.06 -8.07 -19.93
N PHE A 177 -14.25 -9.32 -20.33
CA PHE A 177 -14.17 -9.73 -21.73
C PHE A 177 -15.36 -10.64 -22.11
N ALA A 178 -15.70 -10.63 -23.41
CA ALA A 178 -16.72 -11.52 -23.96
C ALA A 178 -16.05 -12.55 -24.87
N LEU A 179 -16.30 -13.84 -24.62
CA LEU A 179 -15.82 -14.93 -25.46
C LEU A 179 -16.92 -15.33 -26.44
N SER A 180 -16.76 -14.91 -27.70
CA SER A 180 -17.73 -15.19 -28.78
C SER A 180 -17.05 -15.92 -29.94
N TYR A 181 -17.84 -16.69 -30.68
CA TYR A 181 -17.34 -17.32 -31.90
C TYR A 181 -16.94 -16.25 -32.95
N THR A 182 -15.75 -16.37 -33.51
CA THR A 182 -15.23 -15.48 -34.57
C THR A 182 -15.30 -16.13 -35.95
N ASN A 183 -14.60 -17.24 -36.12
CA ASN A 183 -14.54 -18.05 -37.34
C ASN A 183 -13.91 -19.42 -37.01
N ASP A 184 -13.99 -20.35 -37.94
CA ASP A 184 -13.48 -21.73 -37.79
C ASP A 184 -11.98 -21.90 -38.01
N LYS A 185 -11.23 -20.83 -38.30
CA LYS A 185 -9.76 -20.86 -38.54
C LYS A 185 -8.96 -20.46 -37.30
N GLU A 186 -9.62 -19.96 -36.26
CA GLU A 186 -9.02 -19.51 -35.04
C GLU A 186 -9.25 -20.51 -33.90
N ALA A 187 -8.21 -21.27 -33.53
CA ALA A 187 -8.31 -22.28 -32.49
C ALA A 187 -8.46 -21.68 -31.09
N LYS A 188 -7.90 -20.47 -30.87
CA LYS A 188 -7.79 -19.84 -29.57
C LYS A 188 -7.85 -18.32 -29.66
N GLN A 189 -8.69 -17.69 -28.84
CA GLN A 189 -8.72 -16.26 -28.64
C GLN A 189 -7.91 -15.91 -27.39
N THR A 190 -7.04 -14.89 -27.47
CA THR A 190 -6.18 -14.47 -26.37
C THR A 190 -6.68 -13.14 -25.80
N PHE A 191 -6.96 -13.13 -24.50
CA PHE A 191 -7.37 -11.96 -23.73
C PHE A 191 -6.26 -11.59 -22.74
N LYS A 192 -5.84 -10.31 -22.75
CA LYS A 192 -4.74 -9.82 -21.93
C LYS A 192 -5.14 -8.55 -21.21
N HIS A 193 -4.73 -8.41 -19.93
CA HIS A 193 -4.87 -7.19 -19.17
C HIS A 193 -3.71 -7.01 -18.20
N THR A 194 -3.30 -5.75 -17.96
CA THR A 194 -2.27 -5.40 -17.01
C THR A 194 -2.91 -4.71 -15.82
N PHE A 195 -2.75 -5.30 -14.63
CA PHE A 195 -3.16 -4.72 -13.36
C PHE A 195 -1.96 -4.06 -12.70
N LYS A 196 -2.15 -2.87 -12.13
CA LYS A 196 -1.12 -2.15 -11.40
C LYS A 196 -1.55 -1.96 -9.94
N ASN A 197 -0.58 -2.01 -9.00
CA ASN A 197 -0.83 -1.72 -7.59
C ASN A 197 0.15 -0.68 -7.07
N GLU A 198 -0.37 0.20 -6.21
CA GLU A 198 0.42 1.09 -5.39
C GLU A 198 1.03 0.30 -4.21
N ARG A 199 2.25 0.66 -3.81
CA ARG A 199 2.85 0.11 -2.59
C ARG A 199 2.11 0.59 -1.34
N VAL A 200 2.09 -0.22 -0.30
CA VAL A 200 1.66 0.22 1.04
C VAL A 200 2.67 1.22 1.58
N THR A 201 2.18 2.32 2.13
CA THR A 201 3.02 3.36 2.72
C THR A 201 3.00 3.31 4.25
N ALA A 202 3.94 4.02 4.89
CA ALA A 202 3.90 4.26 6.32
C ALA A 202 3.84 5.76 6.63
N LYS A 203 3.19 6.08 7.76
CA LYS A 203 3.12 7.40 8.36
C LYS A 203 3.62 7.36 9.79
N ILE A 204 4.50 8.28 10.13
CA ILE A 204 5.00 8.46 11.49
C ILE A 204 4.53 9.81 12.01
N SER A 205 3.90 9.81 13.19
CA SER A 205 3.47 11.00 13.92
C SER A 205 4.30 11.11 15.19
N LEU A 206 4.91 12.27 15.43
CA LEU A 206 5.67 12.60 16.63
C LEU A 206 4.85 13.52 17.53
N GLN A 207 4.78 13.19 18.82
CA GLN A 207 4.25 14.06 19.88
C GLN A 207 5.34 14.28 20.93
N LYS A 208 5.75 15.53 21.08
CA LYS A 208 6.64 15.98 22.14
C LYS A 208 5.84 16.40 23.37
N GLN A 209 6.29 15.99 24.55
CA GLN A 209 5.68 16.36 25.84
C GLN A 209 6.74 16.73 26.86
N ASP A 210 6.36 17.53 27.85
CA ASP A 210 7.15 17.78 29.03
C ASP A 210 7.25 16.52 29.90
N LYS A 211 8.45 16.13 30.29
CA LYS A 211 8.74 14.88 31.01
C LYS A 211 8.14 14.84 32.42
N GLU A 212 8.05 15.99 33.10
CA GLU A 212 7.56 16.07 34.48
C GLU A 212 6.03 16.07 34.52
N THR A 213 5.41 16.86 33.64
CA THR A 213 3.95 17.03 33.62
C THR A 213 3.22 15.97 32.80
N LYS A 214 3.93 15.27 31.89
CA LYS A 214 3.37 14.32 30.90
C LYS A 214 2.29 14.98 30.02
N LYS A 215 2.47 16.26 29.70
CA LYS A 215 1.53 17.05 28.90
C LYS A 215 2.26 17.73 27.74
N ALA A 216 1.53 17.97 26.67
CA ALA A 216 1.97 18.82 25.55
C ALA A 216 1.78 20.32 25.88
N VAL A 217 2.21 20.69 27.10
CA VAL A 217 2.18 22.07 27.59
C VAL A 217 3.53 22.38 28.22
N PRO A 218 4.27 23.36 27.71
CA PRO A 218 5.58 23.72 28.24
C PRO A 218 5.48 24.35 29.63
N GLN A 219 6.58 24.33 30.39
CA GLN A 219 6.72 24.99 31.67
C GLN A 219 7.47 26.33 31.53
N GLY A 220 7.08 27.35 32.28
CA GLY A 220 7.69 28.68 32.23
C GLY A 220 7.58 29.32 30.84
N ASP A 221 8.70 29.89 30.35
CA ASP A 221 8.82 30.45 29.01
C ASP A 221 9.41 29.47 27.98
N ALA A 222 9.52 28.18 28.35
CA ALA A 222 9.95 27.16 27.43
C ALA A 222 8.89 26.92 26.33
N THR A 223 9.29 26.30 25.20
CA THR A 223 8.38 26.01 24.09
C THR A 223 8.51 24.54 23.68
N LEU A 224 7.48 24.00 23.03
CA LEU A 224 7.54 22.70 22.36
C LEU A 224 7.74 22.85 20.86
N GLU A 225 7.68 24.07 20.35
CA GLU A 225 7.82 24.43 18.95
C GLU A 225 9.27 24.45 18.51
N LYS A 226 9.52 24.04 17.26
CA LYS A 226 10.84 24.06 16.59
C LYS A 226 11.87 23.08 17.15
N ALA A 227 11.45 22.08 17.88
CA ALA A 227 12.30 20.91 18.07
C ALA A 227 12.52 20.21 16.74
N VAL A 228 13.77 19.87 16.43
CA VAL A 228 14.14 19.20 15.18
C VAL A 228 14.57 17.77 15.46
N TYR A 229 13.90 16.82 14.80
CA TYR A 229 14.20 15.41 14.87
C TYR A 229 14.62 14.88 13.50
N GLY A 230 15.56 13.93 13.49
CA GLY A 230 15.88 13.10 12.34
C GLY A 230 15.09 11.79 12.41
N LEU A 231 14.50 11.39 11.30
CA LEU A 231 14.01 10.03 11.08
C LEU A 231 15.07 9.26 10.31
N TYR A 232 15.48 8.12 10.81
CA TYR A 232 16.56 7.30 10.24
C TYR A 232 16.07 5.88 9.98
N ALA A 233 16.61 5.24 8.94
CA ALA A 233 16.42 3.82 8.72
C ALA A 233 17.21 3.00 9.74
N ARG A 234 16.56 2.06 10.46
CA ARG A 234 17.23 1.18 11.44
C ARG A 234 18.03 0.08 10.76
N GLU A 235 17.59 -0.33 9.58
CA GLU A 235 18.18 -1.34 8.72
C GLU A 235 18.05 -0.92 7.26
N ASP A 236 18.66 -1.67 6.31
CA ASP A 236 18.42 -1.42 4.88
C ASP A 236 16.93 -1.61 4.56
N ILE A 237 16.29 -0.57 4.03
CA ILE A 237 14.90 -0.58 3.59
C ILE A 237 14.88 -0.83 2.09
N VAL A 238 14.16 -1.86 1.67
CA VAL A 238 14.08 -2.30 0.28
C VAL A 238 12.73 -1.97 -0.34
N HIS A 239 12.73 -1.75 -1.65
CA HIS A 239 11.50 -1.60 -2.42
C HIS A 239 10.75 -2.94 -2.48
N PRO A 240 9.41 -2.98 -2.30
CA PRO A 240 8.66 -4.24 -2.26
C PRO A 240 8.58 -4.98 -3.60
N ASP A 241 8.96 -4.37 -4.74
CA ASP A 241 8.93 -5.01 -6.06
C ASP A 241 10.00 -6.11 -6.26
N GLY A 242 10.94 -6.24 -5.33
CA GLY A 242 12.01 -7.23 -5.39
C GLY A 242 13.09 -6.97 -6.46
N ALA A 243 12.93 -5.96 -7.30
CA ALA A 243 13.83 -5.63 -8.41
C ALA A 243 14.61 -4.33 -8.19
N THR A 244 13.97 -3.30 -7.65
CA THR A 244 14.59 -1.97 -7.41
C THR A 244 15.68 -2.02 -6.35
N GLY A 245 15.58 -2.90 -5.34
CA GLY A 245 16.59 -3.08 -4.30
C GLY A 245 16.47 -2.07 -3.16
N VAL A 246 17.62 -1.69 -2.56
CA VAL A 246 17.68 -0.84 -1.35
C VAL A 246 17.33 0.61 -1.69
N VAL A 247 16.33 1.15 -0.98
CA VAL A 247 15.87 2.55 -1.09
C VAL A 247 16.58 3.42 -0.06
N TYR A 248 16.73 2.94 1.19
CA TYR A 248 17.48 3.61 2.25
C TYR A 248 18.45 2.63 2.92
N LYS A 249 19.66 3.09 3.19
CA LYS A 249 20.67 2.31 3.92
C LYS A 249 20.45 2.40 5.43
N ALA A 250 20.88 1.37 6.15
CA ALA A 250 20.93 1.40 7.61
C ALA A 250 21.67 2.65 8.12
N GLY A 251 21.05 3.41 9.02
CA GLY A 251 21.57 4.67 9.57
C GLY A 251 21.40 5.89 8.67
N GLU A 252 20.83 5.76 7.47
CA GLU A 252 20.56 6.89 6.58
C GLU A 252 19.40 7.73 7.13
N GLN A 253 19.55 9.05 7.07
CA GLN A 253 18.46 9.97 7.43
C GLN A 253 17.43 10.03 6.29
N VAL A 254 16.21 9.58 6.60
CA VAL A 254 15.09 9.49 5.64
C VAL A 254 14.31 10.80 5.58
N ALA A 255 14.12 11.45 6.74
CA ALA A 255 13.37 12.69 6.83
C ALA A 255 13.82 13.54 8.03
N THR A 256 13.41 14.81 8.02
CA THR A 256 13.52 15.74 9.14
C THR A 256 12.12 16.11 9.60
N LEU A 257 11.86 16.01 10.90
CA LEU A 257 10.62 16.38 11.56
C LEU A 257 10.85 17.64 12.38
N THR A 258 10.01 18.67 12.23
CA THR A 258 10.08 19.90 13.04
C THR A 258 8.74 20.09 13.74
N THR A 259 8.77 20.21 15.07
CA THR A 259 7.55 20.32 15.87
C THR A 259 6.89 21.68 15.72
N ASP A 260 5.55 21.67 15.69
CA ASP A 260 4.71 22.86 15.78
C ASP A 260 4.56 23.35 17.22
N LYS A 261 3.73 24.41 17.43
CA LYS A 261 3.42 24.99 18.75
C LYS A 261 2.79 23.98 19.75
N ASN A 262 2.18 22.90 19.27
CA ASN A 262 1.59 21.85 20.08
C ASN A 262 2.58 20.69 20.32
N GLY A 263 3.82 20.82 19.87
CA GLY A 263 4.83 19.76 19.96
C GLY A 263 4.58 18.62 18.97
N GLN A 264 3.88 18.84 17.86
CA GLN A 264 3.52 17.82 16.88
C GLN A 264 4.33 17.96 15.59
N ALA A 265 4.70 16.80 15.02
CA ALA A 265 5.26 16.70 13.68
C ALA A 265 4.85 15.37 13.05
N SER A 266 4.85 15.27 11.73
CA SER A 266 4.56 14.01 11.04
C SER A 266 5.24 13.96 9.68
N VAL A 267 5.43 12.73 9.19
CA VAL A 267 5.87 12.41 7.83
C VAL A 267 5.07 11.22 7.33
N ASP A 268 4.66 11.25 6.07
CA ASP A 268 3.91 10.19 5.39
C ASP A 268 4.63 9.74 4.11
N GLY A 269 4.02 8.80 3.38
CA GLY A 269 4.57 8.28 2.14
C GLY A 269 5.85 7.45 2.30
N LEU A 270 6.21 7.05 3.52
CA LEU A 270 7.39 6.24 3.80
C LEU A 270 7.24 4.82 3.24
N TYR A 271 8.36 4.16 2.97
CA TYR A 271 8.39 2.72 2.73
C TYR A 271 8.11 1.95 4.02
N LEU A 272 7.63 0.71 3.90
CA LEU A 272 7.58 -0.20 5.05
C LEU A 272 9.01 -0.55 5.50
N GLY A 273 9.23 -0.68 6.80
CA GLY A 273 10.55 -1.00 7.37
C GLY A 273 10.68 -0.55 8.82
N ASN A 274 11.88 -0.72 9.36
CA ASN A 274 12.22 -0.32 10.72
C ASN A 274 12.93 1.02 10.73
N TYR A 275 12.43 1.94 11.55
CA TYR A 275 12.94 3.30 11.68
C TYR A 275 13.29 3.62 13.13
N TYR A 276 14.04 4.69 13.34
CA TYR A 276 14.16 5.35 14.64
C TYR A 276 14.12 6.87 14.47
N VAL A 277 13.54 7.52 15.47
CA VAL A 277 13.52 8.98 15.59
C VAL A 277 14.50 9.39 16.65
N LYS A 278 15.32 10.42 16.38
CA LYS A 278 16.28 10.99 17.31
C LYS A 278 16.23 12.51 17.26
N GLU A 279 16.25 13.16 18.41
CA GLU A 279 16.31 14.61 18.47
C GLU A 279 17.69 15.13 18.03
N ILE A 280 17.69 16.13 17.16
CA ILE A 280 18.89 16.83 16.67
C ILE A 280 19.07 18.15 17.41
N THR A 281 17.95 18.89 17.58
CA THR A 281 17.96 20.20 18.21
C THR A 281 16.74 20.32 19.11
N PRO A 282 16.93 20.50 20.43
CA PRO A 282 15.82 20.72 21.34
C PRO A 282 15.20 22.11 21.13
N PRO A 283 13.93 22.32 21.53
CA PRO A 283 13.31 23.63 21.49
C PRO A 283 13.81 24.47 22.65
N THR A 284 13.46 25.76 22.63
CA THR A 284 13.86 26.70 23.67
C THR A 284 13.42 26.23 25.07
N GLY A 285 14.34 26.17 26.00
CA GLY A 285 14.07 25.90 27.40
C GLY A 285 14.00 24.42 27.77
N TYR A 286 14.30 23.50 26.84
CA TYR A 286 14.38 22.06 27.09
C TYR A 286 15.81 21.53 26.87
N LEU A 287 16.13 20.45 27.55
CA LEU A 287 17.35 19.68 27.29
C LEU A 287 17.10 18.74 26.10
N VAL A 288 18.18 18.41 25.36
CA VAL A 288 18.11 17.46 24.25
C VAL A 288 17.69 16.07 24.78
N ASP A 289 16.81 15.40 24.05
CA ASP A 289 16.51 13.99 24.23
C ASP A 289 17.53 13.16 23.42
N GLU A 290 18.44 12.45 24.09
CA GLU A 290 19.45 11.60 23.45
C GLU A 290 18.90 10.20 23.11
N GLU A 291 17.67 9.88 23.50
CA GLU A 291 17.05 8.58 23.26
C GLU A 291 16.70 8.38 21.79
N GLU A 292 16.92 7.18 21.30
CA GLU A 292 16.45 6.74 19.98
C GLU A 292 15.12 5.99 20.13
N HIS A 293 14.07 6.50 19.49
CA HIS A 293 12.73 5.94 19.55
C HIS A 293 12.48 5.01 18.35
N ASP A 294 12.52 3.71 18.58
CA ASP A 294 12.30 2.70 17.53
C ASP A 294 10.84 2.61 17.08
N LEU A 295 10.64 2.51 15.76
CA LEU A 295 9.33 2.44 15.12
C LEU A 295 9.34 1.35 14.05
N VAL A 296 8.44 0.38 14.17
CA VAL A 296 8.33 -0.77 13.26
C VAL A 296 7.10 -0.61 12.38
N CYS A 297 7.31 -0.41 11.08
CA CYS A 297 6.27 -0.24 10.08
C CYS A 297 6.18 -1.49 9.20
N ASN A 298 5.60 -2.57 9.74
CA ASN A 298 5.40 -3.83 9.04
C ASN A 298 4.13 -3.81 8.19
N TYR A 299 4.11 -4.66 7.15
CA TYR A 299 2.92 -4.91 6.35
C TYR A 299 1.77 -5.47 7.22
N GLU A 300 0.59 -4.88 7.09
CA GLU A 300 -0.62 -5.22 7.86
C GLU A 300 -1.76 -5.79 7.00
N GLY A 301 -1.45 -6.10 5.74
CA GLY A 301 -2.40 -6.67 4.78
C GLY A 301 -2.72 -5.74 3.61
N ASP A 302 -3.24 -6.33 2.54
CA ASP A 302 -3.45 -5.66 1.25
C ASP A 302 -4.63 -4.66 1.19
N LEU A 303 -5.40 -4.55 2.28
CA LEU A 303 -6.46 -3.55 2.43
C LEU A 303 -6.03 -2.35 3.29
N VAL A 304 -4.82 -2.35 3.83
CA VAL A 304 -4.24 -1.26 4.61
C VAL A 304 -3.31 -0.46 3.71
N ALA A 305 -3.78 0.67 3.19
CA ALA A 305 -2.98 1.51 2.29
C ALA A 305 -1.85 2.26 3.02
N GLU A 306 -2.03 2.59 4.31
CA GLU A 306 -1.07 3.33 5.11
C GLU A 306 -0.97 2.76 6.53
N VAL A 307 0.23 2.32 6.91
CA VAL A 307 0.56 1.86 8.26
C VAL A 307 0.95 3.07 9.11
N LYS A 308 0.29 3.27 10.27
CA LYS A 308 0.50 4.43 11.15
C LYS A 308 1.26 4.06 12.41
N ARG A 309 2.25 4.89 12.78
CA ARG A 309 3.00 4.75 14.03
C ARG A 309 3.12 6.08 14.72
N ASP A 310 2.95 6.06 16.04
CA ASP A 310 3.08 7.23 16.90
C ASP A 310 4.37 7.13 17.71
N CYS A 311 5.13 8.23 17.75
CA CYS A 311 6.33 8.43 18.53
C CYS A 311 6.04 9.44 19.63
N LEU A 312 6.36 9.10 20.88
CA LEU A 312 6.26 10.01 22.03
C LEU A 312 7.66 10.34 22.53
N SER A 313 8.04 11.62 22.48
CA SER A 313 9.27 12.14 23.07
C SER A 313 8.95 12.89 24.36
N LEU A 314 9.66 12.56 25.45
CA LEU A 314 9.48 13.16 26.77
C LEU A 314 10.76 13.89 27.16
N GLU A 315 10.71 15.21 27.21
CA GLU A 315 11.90 16.02 27.46
C GLU A 315 11.86 16.78 28.76
N GLN A 316 13.06 16.96 29.33
CA GLN A 316 13.26 17.65 30.58
C GLN A 316 13.37 19.14 30.35
N VAL A 317 12.48 19.94 30.95
CA VAL A 317 12.63 21.39 30.99
C VAL A 317 13.89 21.78 31.73
N MET A 318 14.63 22.75 31.21
CA MET A 318 15.75 23.36 31.92
C MET A 318 15.27 24.09 33.15
N LYS A 319 15.94 23.87 34.30
CA LYS A 319 15.62 24.51 35.57
C LYS A 319 16.88 25.04 36.24
N GLN A 320 16.73 26.19 36.93
CA GLN A 320 17.81 26.79 37.70
C GLN A 320 17.28 27.46 38.95
N PRO A 321 17.95 27.33 40.12
CA PRO A 321 17.62 28.13 41.30
C PRO A 321 18.22 29.54 41.17
N PHE A 322 17.61 30.50 41.84
CA PHE A 322 18.19 31.80 42.09
C PHE A 322 18.47 32.01 43.57
N GLN A 323 19.41 32.89 43.89
CA GLN A 323 19.86 33.18 45.24
C GLN A 323 19.70 34.66 45.55
N ILE A 324 19.37 34.95 46.80
CA ILE A 324 19.19 36.31 47.32
C ILE A 324 20.06 36.47 48.54
N ILE A 325 20.77 37.63 48.63
CA ILE A 325 21.43 38.08 49.85
C ILE A 325 20.81 39.41 50.20
N LYS A 326 20.11 39.48 51.32
CA LYS A 326 19.48 40.68 51.86
C LYS A 326 20.38 41.35 52.89
N ALA A 327 20.72 42.58 52.60
CA ALA A 327 21.55 43.40 53.50
C ALA A 327 20.91 44.78 53.75
N ALA A 328 21.21 45.41 54.88
CA ALA A 328 20.75 46.74 55.22
C ALA A 328 21.58 47.80 54.46
N ASN A 329 20.93 48.81 53.86
CA ASN A 329 21.62 49.98 53.34
C ASN A 329 21.75 51.00 54.49
N ASN A 330 22.77 50.84 55.32
CA ASN A 330 23.02 51.65 56.49
C ASN A 330 24.29 52.52 56.40
N GLY A 331 24.89 52.60 55.22
CA GLY A 331 26.07 53.39 54.93
C GLY A 331 27.38 52.84 55.57
N LYS A 332 27.33 51.58 56.11
CA LYS A 332 28.52 50.92 56.62
C LYS A 332 29.24 50.14 55.57
N THR A 333 30.54 49.94 55.72
CA THR A 333 31.36 49.14 54.84
C THR A 333 31.00 47.65 54.92
N ASP A 334 30.64 47.16 56.14
CA ASP A 334 30.07 45.84 56.39
C ASP A 334 28.58 45.99 56.66
N ALA A 335 27.77 45.71 55.67
CA ALA A 335 26.32 45.82 55.78
C ALA A 335 25.74 44.74 56.72
N ASP A 336 24.81 45.10 57.60
CA ASP A 336 24.12 44.15 58.46
C ASP A 336 23.24 43.24 57.56
N LEU A 337 23.42 41.91 57.66
CA LEU A 337 22.62 40.91 56.96
C LEU A 337 21.24 40.76 57.62
N LEU A 338 20.19 40.72 56.81
CA LEU A 338 18.82 40.78 57.32
C LEU A 338 18.10 39.43 57.20
N LYS A 339 17.77 38.83 58.33
CA LYS A 339 16.91 37.66 58.44
C LYS A 339 15.43 38.01 58.26
N GLY A 340 14.65 37.09 57.70
CA GLY A 340 13.19 37.12 57.65
C GLY A 340 12.61 38.03 56.55
N ALA A 341 13.42 38.45 55.58
CA ALA A 341 12.89 39.08 54.36
C ALA A 341 12.26 37.95 53.50
N GLY A 342 10.99 38.10 53.17
CA GLY A 342 10.23 37.17 52.32
C GLY A 342 10.18 37.66 50.85
N PHE A 343 10.44 36.74 49.92
CA PHE A 343 10.45 37.02 48.49
C PHE A 343 9.53 36.07 47.75
N THR A 344 8.78 36.62 46.79
CA THR A 344 7.87 35.92 45.89
C THR A 344 8.29 36.17 44.43
N ALA A 345 8.19 35.20 43.57
CA ALA A 345 8.54 35.32 42.13
C ALA A 345 7.32 35.15 41.23
N TYR A 346 7.30 35.88 40.15
CA TYR A 346 6.24 35.85 39.13
C TYR A 346 6.87 35.70 37.73
N LEU A 347 6.33 34.83 36.94
CA LEU A 347 6.76 34.65 35.55
C LEU A 347 6.32 35.86 34.72
N VAL A 348 7.25 36.59 34.11
CA VAL A 348 6.97 37.86 33.40
C VAL A 348 5.93 37.67 32.29
N SER A 349 6.05 36.60 31.50
CA SER A 349 5.11 36.32 30.40
C SER A 349 3.67 36.04 30.84
N SER A 350 3.46 35.73 32.11
CA SER A 350 2.13 35.53 32.72
C SER A 350 1.48 36.76 33.31
N LEU A 351 2.25 37.89 33.43
CA LEU A 351 1.76 39.11 34.02
C LEU A 351 0.96 39.93 33.01
N LYS A 352 -0.12 40.57 33.49
CA LYS A 352 -0.81 41.58 32.75
C LYS A 352 -0.08 42.89 32.87
N VAL A 353 -0.05 43.69 31.79
CA VAL A 353 0.51 45.01 31.76
C VAL A 353 -0.64 46.00 31.87
N ASN A 354 -0.57 46.93 32.85
CA ASN A 354 -1.50 48.01 33.05
C ASN A 354 -1.34 49.11 31.96
N GLU A 355 -2.29 50.06 31.91
CA GLU A 355 -2.26 51.17 30.94
C GLU A 355 -1.03 52.08 31.10
N ASP A 356 -0.49 52.18 32.33
CA ASP A 356 0.70 52.96 32.65
C ASP A 356 2.03 52.22 32.40
N GLY A 357 1.97 50.95 31.90
CA GLY A 357 3.12 50.13 31.62
C GLY A 357 3.62 49.31 32.84
N SER A 358 3.00 49.43 34.02
CA SER A 358 3.31 48.61 35.20
C SER A 358 2.69 47.22 35.07
N TYR A 359 3.21 46.26 35.88
CA TYR A 359 2.63 44.91 35.93
C TYR A 359 1.53 44.83 37.01
N ASP A 360 0.44 44.13 36.69
CA ASP A 360 -0.65 43.80 37.61
C ASP A 360 -0.28 42.54 38.43
N PHE A 361 0.16 42.76 39.65
CA PHE A 361 0.48 41.65 40.60
C PHE A 361 -0.73 41.19 41.41
N ASP A 362 -1.81 41.94 41.48
CA ASP A 362 -2.98 41.61 42.30
C ASP A 362 -3.75 40.42 41.70
N SER A 363 -3.77 40.33 40.40
CA SER A 363 -4.38 39.16 39.70
C SER A 363 -3.39 38.07 39.34
N ALA A 364 -2.09 38.27 39.55
CA ALA A 364 -1.03 37.34 39.17
C ALA A 364 -0.91 36.16 40.15
N LYS A 365 -0.52 34.99 39.61
CA LYS A 365 -0.20 33.83 40.43
C LYS A 365 1.31 33.76 40.64
N PRO A 366 1.77 33.72 41.90
CA PRO A 366 3.18 33.53 42.19
C PRO A 366 3.63 32.10 41.81
N VAL A 367 4.88 31.99 41.44
CA VAL A 367 5.53 30.72 41.11
C VAL A 367 5.94 30.00 42.39
N VAL A 368 5.87 28.68 42.40
CA VAL A 368 6.42 27.87 43.49
C VAL A 368 7.94 27.97 43.42
N ILE A 369 8.54 28.58 44.44
CA ILE A 369 9.99 28.84 44.55
C ILE A 369 10.64 28.23 45.78
N GLY A 370 9.85 27.71 46.76
CA GLY A 370 10.28 27.05 47.95
C GLY A 370 9.88 25.59 48.04
N GLU A 371 10.42 24.91 49.04
CA GLU A 371 10.07 23.53 49.36
C GLU A 371 8.59 23.36 49.72
N ASN A 372 8.07 22.14 49.50
CA ASN A 372 6.67 21.76 49.78
C ASN A 372 5.60 22.65 49.12
N GLY A 373 5.91 23.22 47.96
CA GLY A 373 4.98 24.06 47.19
C GLY A 373 4.89 25.50 47.70
N ALA A 374 5.87 25.97 48.45
CA ALA A 374 5.90 27.35 48.95
C ALA A 374 6.14 28.33 47.78
N THR A 375 5.36 29.41 47.75
CA THR A 375 5.49 30.49 46.78
C THR A 375 6.31 31.68 47.32
N GLU A 376 6.68 31.66 48.61
CA GLU A 376 7.54 32.66 49.28
C GLU A 376 8.70 31.95 49.95
N ILE A 377 9.91 32.53 49.86
CA ILE A 377 11.12 32.08 50.54
C ILE A 377 11.64 33.18 51.45
N PHE A 378 12.23 32.81 52.58
CA PHE A 378 12.69 33.75 53.61
C PHE A 378 14.19 33.69 53.79
N THR A 379 14.81 34.85 54.05
CA THR A 379 16.23 34.95 54.34
C THR A 379 16.54 34.41 55.75
N ASP A 380 17.64 33.69 55.88
CA ASP A 380 18.19 33.13 57.12
C ASP A 380 18.98 34.16 57.95
N GLU A 381 19.67 33.69 59.03
CA GLU A 381 20.54 34.51 59.87
C GLU A 381 21.69 35.20 59.13
N LYS A 382 22.01 34.71 57.92
CA LYS A 382 23.05 35.26 57.05
C LYS A 382 22.43 36.13 55.94
N GLY A 383 21.16 36.49 56.08
CA GLY A 383 20.45 37.23 55.03
C GLY A 383 20.30 36.48 53.72
N TYR A 384 20.47 35.15 53.70
CA TYR A 384 20.50 34.32 52.51
C TYR A 384 19.18 33.57 52.31
N ALA A 385 18.70 33.57 51.07
CA ALA A 385 17.61 32.72 50.61
C ALA A 385 17.96 32.11 49.25
N CYS A 386 17.53 30.88 49.01
CA CYS A 386 17.72 30.17 47.75
C CYS A 386 16.40 29.57 47.32
N SER A 387 16.04 29.77 46.08
CA SER A 387 14.86 29.09 45.51
C SER A 387 15.16 27.61 45.25
N ILE A 388 14.13 26.78 45.08
CA ILE A 388 14.23 25.52 44.39
C ILE A 388 14.58 25.82 42.89
N ALA A 389 14.98 24.81 42.13
CA ALA A 389 15.18 24.95 40.70
C ALA A 389 13.83 25.21 40.01
N ILE A 390 13.67 26.40 39.44
CA ILE A 390 12.45 26.85 38.73
C ILE A 390 12.65 26.68 37.21
N PRO A 391 11.56 26.46 36.44
CA PRO A 391 11.62 26.28 34.99
C PRO A 391 12.25 27.46 34.25
N TYR A 392 12.77 27.21 33.06
CA TYR A 392 13.28 28.22 32.14
C TYR A 392 12.28 29.35 31.96
N GLY A 393 12.72 30.61 32.13
CA GLY A 393 11.88 31.80 31.99
C GLY A 393 12.51 33.04 32.58
N THR A 394 11.86 34.16 32.38
CA THR A 394 12.20 35.45 33.01
C THR A 394 11.22 35.71 34.14
N TYR A 395 11.74 35.96 35.35
CA TYR A 395 10.92 36.15 36.52
C TYR A 395 11.17 37.52 37.17
N ILE A 396 10.10 38.16 37.65
CA ILE A 396 10.19 39.30 38.56
C ILE A 396 10.10 38.76 39.97
N VAL A 397 11.10 39.12 40.81
CA VAL A 397 11.15 38.79 42.23
C VAL A 397 10.82 40.03 43.03
N ARG A 398 9.83 39.91 43.96
CA ARG A 398 9.36 40.98 44.84
C ARG A 398 9.62 40.64 46.29
N GLU A 399 10.01 41.59 47.09
CA GLU A 399 10.00 41.47 48.54
C GLU A 399 8.58 41.66 49.04
N THR A 400 7.96 40.57 49.50
CA THR A 400 6.56 40.53 49.98
C THR A 400 6.46 40.59 51.50
N THR A 401 7.51 40.17 52.19
CA THR A 401 7.63 40.35 53.66
C THR A 401 8.91 41.12 53.95
N THR A 402 8.77 42.34 54.52
CA THR A 402 9.91 43.20 54.82
C THR A 402 10.25 43.10 56.33
N PRO A 403 11.55 42.95 56.73
CA PRO A 403 11.96 42.94 58.11
C PRO A 403 11.59 44.24 58.80
N HIS A 404 11.28 44.15 60.11
CA HIS A 404 10.85 45.29 60.90
C HIS A 404 11.82 46.47 60.83
N ASN A 405 11.30 47.69 60.65
CA ASN A 405 12.04 48.94 60.52
C ASN A 405 12.80 49.12 59.17
N TYR A 406 12.53 48.30 58.13
CA TYR A 406 13.10 48.46 56.81
C TYR A 406 12.00 48.74 55.78
N THR A 407 12.38 49.33 54.65
CA THR A 407 11.54 49.44 53.43
C THR A 407 11.86 48.29 52.48
N PRO A 408 10.88 47.81 51.69
CA PRO A 408 11.13 46.80 50.69
C PRO A 408 12.13 47.26 49.66
N VAL A 409 12.87 46.36 49.05
CA VAL A 409 13.68 46.64 47.87
C VAL A 409 12.78 46.76 46.63
N ASP A 410 13.31 47.45 45.59
CA ASP A 410 12.65 47.46 44.27
C ASP A 410 12.58 46.03 43.71
N ASP A 411 11.55 45.78 42.91
CA ASP A 411 11.41 44.51 42.17
C ASP A 411 12.60 44.32 41.24
N PHE A 412 13.09 43.05 41.13
CA PHE A 412 14.25 42.73 40.32
C PHE A 412 13.98 41.51 39.44
N ILE A 413 14.72 41.38 38.35
CA ILE A 413 14.59 40.30 37.36
C ILE A 413 15.65 39.20 37.62
N VAL A 414 15.25 37.95 37.54
CA VAL A 414 16.10 36.79 37.52
C VAL A 414 15.82 35.94 36.29
#